data_39424af9aad5e7634f260e4d8ac41123
#
_entry.id   39424af9aad5e7634f260e4d8ac41123
#
_cell.length_a   1.000
_cell.length_b   1.000
_cell.length_c   1.000
_cell.angle_alpha   90.00
_cell.angle_beta   90.00
_cell.angle_gamma   90.00
#
_symmetry.space_group_name_H-M   'P 1'
#
loop_
_entity.id
_entity.type
_entity.pdbx_description
1 polymer ?
#
loop_
_entity_poly.entity_id
_entity_poly.type
_entity_poly.pdbx_seq_one_letter_code
_entity_poly.pdbx_strand_id
1 'polypeptide(L)'
;MQPKTRERERKHSYFIKSPYFIFLFSHFLDYALFVSFFPQLIAGPIVHHNEMMPQFKDKNNQFLNYRNIALGLFIFSIGLFKKVVIADNIAHFADFGFDKTASLSFIQAWMASLSYSFQLYFDFSGYCDMAIGIALFFNIKLPINFNSPYKALNIQDFWRRWHITLSRFLKEYLYIPLGGNRVKELIVYRNLILVFLIGGFWHGAGWTFIIWGLLHGIALSVHRAYSHAARKFHFTMPKILAWFITFNFINLAWVFFRAKDLNSALKVLKGMVGLNGVSLCHLSQEASEFLNRVNDNMIMHTMMYASPTFKMCVLMVIISFCLKNSSHLYQSNQMDWIKTTSACLLLSVGFLSIFASSQSVFLYFNF
;
A
#
# COMPACT_ATOMS: atom_id res chain seq x y z
N MET A 1 68.09 3.33 13.22
CA MET A 1 66.62 3.08 13.45
C MET A 1 65.82 3.37 12.17
N GLN A 2 65.73 2.45 11.20
CA GLN A 2 64.81 2.69 10.04
C GLN A 2 64.57 1.47 9.10
N PRO A 3 64.52 0.21 9.52
CA PRO A 3 64.01 -0.85 8.62
C PRO A 3 62.56 -1.27 8.95
N LYS A 4 62.05 -1.09 10.18
CA LYS A 4 60.73 -1.65 10.59
C LYS A 4 59.54 -0.89 10.03
N THR A 5 59.65 0.38 9.71
CA THR A 5 58.54 1.18 9.14
C THR A 5 58.29 0.86 7.69
N ARG A 6 59.31 0.66 6.85
CA ARG A 6 59.15 0.29 5.43
C ARG A 6 58.58 -1.13 5.22
N GLU A 7 58.86 -2.04 6.14
CA GLU A 7 58.31 -3.40 6.06
C GLU A 7 56.83 -3.47 6.49
N ARG A 8 56.42 -2.61 7.42
CA ARG A 8 55.01 -2.43 7.80
C ARG A 8 54.18 -1.80 6.69
N GLU A 9 54.71 -0.81 6.01
CA GLU A 9 54.07 -0.14 4.86
C GLU A 9 53.96 -1.07 3.65
N ARG A 10 54.99 -1.90 3.38
CA ARG A 10 54.92 -2.94 2.34
C ARG A 10 53.87 -4.03 2.67
N LYS A 11 53.83 -4.53 3.90
CA LYS A 11 52.84 -5.51 4.32
C LYS A 11 51.41 -4.96 4.24
N HIS A 12 51.17 -3.70 4.59
CA HIS A 12 49.90 -3.03 4.43
C HIS A 12 49.51 -2.88 2.95
N SER A 13 50.46 -2.50 2.09
CA SER A 13 50.24 -2.39 0.65
C SER A 13 49.96 -3.72 -0.04
N TYR A 14 50.54 -4.83 0.42
CA TYR A 14 50.26 -6.16 -0.10
C TYR A 14 48.91 -6.71 0.37
N PHE A 15 48.47 -6.38 1.59
CA PHE A 15 47.16 -6.80 2.11
C PHE A 15 46.01 -6.12 1.35
N ILE A 16 46.15 -4.84 1.03
CA ILE A 16 45.17 -4.07 0.26
C ILE A 16 45.11 -4.52 -1.21
N LYS A 17 46.22 -5.03 -1.76
CA LYS A 17 46.31 -5.57 -3.14
C LYS A 17 46.01 -7.06 -3.23
N SER A 18 45.71 -7.73 -2.12
CA SER A 18 45.32 -9.14 -2.14
C SER A 18 44.02 -9.33 -2.92
N PRO A 19 43.95 -10.27 -3.89
CA PRO A 19 42.70 -10.59 -4.60
C PRO A 19 41.54 -10.89 -3.66
N TYR A 20 41.82 -11.51 -2.51
CA TYR A 20 40.82 -11.79 -1.46
C TYR A 20 40.29 -10.54 -0.77
N PHE A 21 41.16 -9.57 -0.48
CA PHE A 21 40.74 -8.31 0.12
C PHE A 21 39.91 -7.48 -0.86
N ILE A 22 40.31 -7.38 -2.11
CA ILE A 22 39.56 -6.69 -3.17
C ILE A 22 38.20 -7.39 -3.37
N PHE A 23 38.17 -8.72 -3.36
CA PHE A 23 36.95 -9.49 -3.49
C PHE A 23 36.00 -9.26 -2.29
N LEU A 24 36.48 -9.38 -1.06
CA LEU A 24 35.71 -9.11 0.15
C LEU A 24 35.21 -7.66 0.22
N PHE A 25 36.06 -6.71 -0.15
CA PHE A 25 35.72 -5.30 -0.16
C PHE A 25 34.69 -4.94 -1.22
N SER A 26 34.80 -5.50 -2.43
CA SER A 26 33.80 -5.31 -3.48
C SER A 26 32.44 -5.88 -3.09
N HIS A 27 32.42 -7.06 -2.47
CA HIS A 27 31.17 -7.65 -1.95
C HIS A 27 30.58 -6.83 -0.82
N PHE A 28 31.40 -6.26 0.04
CA PHE A 28 30.94 -5.33 1.08
C PHE A 28 30.34 -4.06 0.49
N LEU A 29 30.99 -3.45 -0.51
CA LEU A 29 30.48 -2.27 -1.20
C LEU A 29 29.16 -2.56 -1.92
N ASP A 30 29.09 -3.69 -2.64
CA ASP A 30 27.86 -4.15 -3.29
C ASP A 30 26.71 -4.29 -2.26
N TYR A 31 27.00 -4.92 -1.13
CA TYR A 31 26.02 -5.09 -0.05
C TYR A 31 25.64 -3.74 0.57
N ALA A 32 26.61 -2.87 0.87
CA ALA A 32 26.38 -1.55 1.42
C ALA A 32 25.50 -0.71 0.48
N LEU A 33 25.79 -0.73 -0.82
CA LEU A 33 24.99 -0.05 -1.85
C LEU A 33 23.56 -0.58 -1.87
N PHE A 34 23.40 -1.91 -1.88
CA PHE A 34 22.08 -2.55 -1.88
C PHE A 34 21.26 -2.14 -0.64
N VAL A 35 21.87 -2.19 0.55
CA VAL A 35 21.17 -1.86 1.81
C VAL A 35 20.90 -0.36 1.96
N SER A 36 21.78 0.50 1.43
CA SER A 36 21.65 1.96 1.57
C SER A 36 20.87 2.65 0.45
N PHE A 37 20.45 1.92 -0.59
CA PHE A 37 19.69 2.50 -1.68
C PHE A 37 18.31 2.96 -1.21
N PHE A 38 18.25 4.22 -0.80
CA PHE A 38 17.13 4.79 -0.05
C PHE A 38 15.74 4.68 -0.72
N PRO A 39 15.56 4.65 -2.07
CA PRO A 39 14.22 4.54 -2.65
C PRO A 39 13.49 3.24 -2.31
N GLN A 40 14.20 2.16 -1.99
CA GLN A 40 13.60 0.88 -1.59
C GLN A 40 13.38 0.74 -0.08
N LEU A 41 13.94 1.66 0.74
CA LEU A 41 13.95 1.53 2.20
C LEU A 41 12.55 1.70 2.82
N ILE A 42 12.38 1.07 3.98
CA ILE A 42 11.24 1.17 4.90
C ILE A 42 9.95 0.64 4.26
N ALA A 43 9.20 1.47 3.55
CA ALA A 43 7.92 1.09 2.91
C ALA A 43 8.00 0.99 1.39
N GLY A 44 9.20 1.03 0.82
CA GLY A 44 9.42 0.81 -0.62
C GLY A 44 9.08 -0.62 -1.04
N PRO A 45 9.03 -0.90 -2.35
CA PRO A 45 8.86 -2.26 -2.85
C PRO A 45 9.97 -3.20 -2.35
N ILE A 46 9.60 -4.36 -1.81
CA ILE A 46 10.58 -5.39 -1.38
C ILE A 46 11.29 -5.93 -2.62
N VAL A 47 12.60 -5.77 -2.67
CA VAL A 47 13.44 -6.19 -3.80
C VAL A 47 14.35 -7.34 -3.40
N HIS A 48 14.74 -8.15 -4.39
CA HIS A 48 15.76 -9.17 -4.21
C HIS A 48 17.12 -8.65 -4.67
N HIS A 49 18.18 -9.06 -3.99
CA HIS A 49 19.56 -8.71 -4.33
C HIS A 49 19.90 -9.03 -5.80
N ASN A 50 19.44 -10.17 -6.32
CA ASN A 50 19.66 -10.57 -7.70
C ASN A 50 18.93 -9.71 -8.75
N GLU A 51 17.93 -8.93 -8.37
CA GLU A 51 17.23 -7.97 -9.24
C GLU A 51 17.92 -6.61 -9.28
N MET A 52 18.56 -6.23 -8.19
CA MET A 52 19.15 -4.90 -8.03
C MET A 52 20.62 -4.84 -8.49
N MET A 53 21.42 -5.86 -8.12
CA MET A 53 22.85 -5.84 -8.39
C MET A 53 23.22 -5.75 -9.87
N PRO A 54 22.53 -6.44 -10.81
CA PRO A 54 22.81 -6.25 -12.23
C PRO A 54 22.58 -4.80 -12.69
N GLN A 55 21.56 -4.12 -12.13
CA GLN A 55 21.26 -2.72 -12.48
C GLN A 55 22.32 -1.75 -11.92
N PHE A 56 22.82 -1.98 -10.70
CA PHE A 56 23.88 -1.16 -10.10
C PHE A 56 25.23 -1.34 -10.85
N LYS A 57 25.48 -2.53 -11.38
CA LYS A 57 26.71 -2.84 -12.14
C LYS A 57 26.66 -2.44 -13.61
N ASP A 58 25.48 -2.09 -14.12
CA ASP A 58 25.32 -1.66 -15.51
C ASP A 58 25.91 -0.25 -15.68
N LYS A 59 26.98 -0.15 -16.45
CA LYS A 59 27.67 1.11 -16.76
C LYS A 59 26.74 2.13 -17.45
N ASN A 60 25.73 1.68 -18.19
CA ASN A 60 24.78 2.57 -18.84
C ASN A 60 23.93 3.31 -17.84
N ASN A 61 23.71 2.77 -16.64
CA ASN A 61 22.96 3.42 -15.58
C ASN A 61 23.74 4.54 -14.86
N GLN A 62 25.04 4.65 -15.12
CA GLN A 62 25.90 5.70 -14.54
C GLN A 62 25.78 7.03 -15.29
N PHE A 63 25.14 7.06 -16.46
CA PHE A 63 24.95 8.27 -17.25
C PHE A 63 23.56 8.83 -17.06
N LEU A 64 23.42 10.16 -17.18
CA LEU A 64 22.13 10.83 -17.11
C LEU A 64 21.22 10.40 -18.25
N ASN A 65 20.02 9.95 -17.92
CA ASN A 65 18.99 9.60 -18.87
C ASN A 65 17.76 10.51 -18.67
N TYR A 66 17.69 11.57 -19.48
CA TYR A 66 16.62 12.57 -19.37
C TYR A 66 15.23 11.98 -19.52
N ARG A 67 15.08 10.91 -20.29
CA ARG A 67 13.78 10.21 -20.43
C ARG A 67 13.37 9.53 -19.12
N ASN A 68 14.30 8.87 -18.45
CA ASN A 68 14.05 8.26 -17.15
C ASN A 68 13.81 9.32 -16.08
N ILE A 69 14.52 10.43 -16.12
CA ILE A 69 14.30 11.58 -15.21
C ILE A 69 12.90 12.16 -15.41
N ALA A 70 12.50 12.42 -16.65
CA ALA A 70 11.16 12.96 -16.95
C ALA A 70 10.05 11.99 -16.53
N LEU A 71 10.18 10.69 -16.83
CA LEU A 71 9.24 9.67 -16.42
C LEU A 71 9.23 9.53 -14.89
N GLY A 72 10.39 9.55 -14.26
CA GLY A 72 10.54 9.50 -12.80
C GLY A 72 9.83 10.66 -12.11
N LEU A 73 10.00 11.88 -12.63
CA LEU A 73 9.32 13.07 -12.12
C LEU A 73 7.80 12.97 -12.27
N PHE A 74 7.31 12.45 -13.40
CA PHE A 74 5.88 12.24 -13.62
C PHE A 74 5.31 11.21 -12.64
N ILE A 75 5.97 10.06 -12.45
CA ILE A 75 5.49 9.03 -11.50
C ILE A 75 5.58 9.53 -10.05
N PHE A 76 6.65 10.25 -9.71
CA PHE A 76 6.80 10.91 -8.40
C PHE A 76 5.66 11.89 -8.13
N SER A 77 5.29 12.72 -9.13
CA SER A 77 4.20 13.70 -8.99
C SER A 77 2.85 13.04 -8.73
N ILE A 78 2.57 11.90 -9.39
CA ILE A 78 1.37 11.09 -9.11
C ILE A 78 1.41 10.56 -7.68
N GLY A 79 2.56 10.04 -7.24
CA GLY A 79 2.74 9.50 -5.90
C GLY A 79 2.54 10.57 -4.82
N LEU A 80 3.15 11.74 -4.99
CA LEU A 80 3.01 12.88 -4.10
C LEU A 80 1.54 13.33 -4.00
N PHE A 81 0.87 13.49 -5.13
CA PHE A 81 -0.54 13.85 -5.17
C PHE A 81 -1.43 12.83 -4.45
N LYS A 82 -1.19 11.53 -4.68
CA LYS A 82 -1.91 10.46 -3.96
C LYS A 82 -1.75 10.57 -2.45
N LYS A 83 -0.53 10.85 -1.97
CA LYS A 83 -0.23 10.95 -0.54
C LYS A 83 -0.83 12.22 0.04
N VAL A 84 -0.41 13.39 -0.41
CA VAL A 84 -0.71 14.65 0.29
C VAL A 84 -2.09 15.22 -0.05
N VAL A 85 -2.62 14.96 -1.25
CA VAL A 85 -3.92 15.51 -1.65
C VAL A 85 -5.04 14.51 -1.40
N ILE A 86 -4.80 13.21 -1.60
CA ILE A 86 -5.88 12.23 -1.45
C ILE A 86 -5.84 11.60 -0.07
N ALA A 87 -4.75 10.88 0.27
CA ALA A 87 -4.72 10.06 1.47
C ALA A 87 -4.81 10.90 2.75
N ASP A 88 -4.08 12.00 2.85
CA ASP A 88 -4.06 12.84 4.04
C ASP A 88 -5.39 13.55 4.29
N ASN A 89 -6.09 13.98 3.23
CA ASN A 89 -7.41 14.59 3.39
C ASN A 89 -8.49 13.57 3.78
N ILE A 90 -8.44 12.34 3.27
CA ILE A 90 -9.43 11.32 3.63
C ILE A 90 -9.16 10.71 5.01
N ALA A 91 -7.92 10.81 5.51
CA ALA A 91 -7.51 10.32 6.83
C ALA A 91 -8.39 10.86 7.96
N HIS A 92 -8.74 12.13 7.91
CA HIS A 92 -9.57 12.79 8.96
C HIS A 92 -10.88 12.06 9.23
N PHE A 93 -11.50 11.48 8.19
CA PHE A 93 -12.77 10.75 8.34
C PHE A 93 -12.57 9.36 8.93
N ALA A 94 -11.47 8.68 8.57
CA ALA A 94 -11.09 7.42 9.19
C ALA A 94 -10.78 7.64 10.68
N ASP A 95 -9.91 8.61 11.01
CA ASP A 95 -9.50 8.92 12.37
C ASP A 95 -10.69 9.35 13.26
N PHE A 96 -11.64 10.11 12.71
CA PHE A 96 -12.85 10.46 13.42
C PHE A 96 -13.63 9.21 13.85
N GLY A 97 -13.88 8.28 12.91
CA GLY A 97 -14.67 7.08 13.21
C GLY A 97 -13.93 6.07 14.08
N PHE A 98 -12.64 5.87 13.87
CA PHE A 98 -11.88 4.87 14.62
C PHE A 98 -11.46 5.37 16.02
N ASP A 99 -11.04 6.64 16.14
CA ASP A 99 -10.35 7.13 17.33
C ASP A 99 -11.15 8.13 18.18
N LYS A 100 -12.02 8.95 17.57
CA LYS A 100 -12.63 10.10 18.26
C LYS A 100 -14.07 9.90 18.72
N THR A 101 -14.79 8.93 18.18
CA THR A 101 -16.20 8.65 18.51
C THR A 101 -16.37 7.42 19.38
N ALA A 102 -17.27 7.46 20.36
CA ALA A 102 -17.59 6.31 21.22
C ALA A 102 -18.51 5.30 20.51
N SER A 103 -19.41 5.77 19.64
CA SER A 103 -20.32 4.92 18.85
C SER A 103 -20.48 5.50 17.46
N LEU A 104 -20.83 4.64 16.48
CA LEU A 104 -21.01 5.02 15.09
C LEU A 104 -22.37 4.52 14.58
N SER A 105 -23.13 5.39 13.92
CA SER A 105 -24.29 4.98 13.14
C SER A 105 -23.87 4.17 11.91
N PHE A 106 -24.82 3.52 11.24
CA PHE A 106 -24.58 2.74 10.03
C PHE A 106 -23.77 3.52 8.99
N ILE A 107 -24.20 4.74 8.68
CA ILE A 107 -23.55 5.56 7.64
C ILE A 107 -22.16 6.01 8.08
N GLN A 108 -22.01 6.45 9.34
CA GLN A 108 -20.70 6.86 9.87
C GLN A 108 -19.69 5.73 9.87
N ALA A 109 -20.09 4.51 10.23
CA ALA A 109 -19.22 3.34 10.25
C ALA A 109 -18.76 2.95 8.85
N TRP A 110 -19.66 2.95 7.86
CA TRP A 110 -19.29 2.71 6.47
C TRP A 110 -18.39 3.81 5.91
N MET A 111 -18.68 5.08 6.20
CA MET A 111 -17.83 6.19 5.77
C MET A 111 -16.44 6.11 6.38
N ALA A 112 -16.31 5.79 7.67
CA ALA A 112 -15.02 5.62 8.33
C ALA A 112 -14.23 4.45 7.73
N SER A 113 -14.86 3.28 7.52
CA SER A 113 -14.16 2.10 6.99
C SER A 113 -13.77 2.26 5.52
N LEU A 114 -14.62 2.84 4.69
CA LEU A 114 -14.30 3.16 3.29
C LEU A 114 -13.19 4.22 3.19
N SER A 115 -13.27 5.26 4.02
CA SER A 115 -12.23 6.28 4.09
C SER A 115 -10.88 5.66 4.42
N TYR A 116 -10.81 4.75 5.39
CA TYR A 116 -9.58 4.05 5.69
C TYR A 116 -9.10 3.14 4.55
N SER A 117 -10.00 2.41 3.90
CA SER A 117 -9.65 1.56 2.76
C SER A 117 -9.00 2.37 1.64
N PHE A 118 -9.54 3.54 1.30
CA PHE A 118 -8.95 4.41 0.29
C PHE A 118 -7.69 5.13 0.80
N GLN A 119 -7.69 5.60 2.05
CA GLN A 119 -6.50 6.18 2.68
C GLN A 119 -5.30 5.23 2.57
N LEU A 120 -5.46 3.99 3.03
CA LEU A 120 -4.39 2.98 3.03
C LEU A 120 -3.88 2.72 1.61
N TYR A 121 -4.77 2.63 0.62
CA TYR A 121 -4.37 2.41 -0.76
C TYR A 121 -3.62 3.60 -1.36
N PHE A 122 -4.14 4.82 -1.20
CA PHE A 122 -3.50 5.99 -1.79
C PHE A 122 -2.23 6.40 -1.07
N ASP A 123 -2.17 6.25 0.26
CA ASP A 123 -0.97 6.49 1.05
C ASP A 123 0.15 5.56 0.62
N PHE A 124 -0.08 4.26 0.64
CA PHE A 124 0.96 3.28 0.36
C PHE A 124 1.32 3.18 -1.13
N SER A 125 0.32 3.23 -2.03
CA SER A 125 0.63 3.28 -3.47
C SER A 125 1.31 4.59 -3.86
N GLY A 126 0.98 5.70 -3.20
CA GLY A 126 1.64 6.99 -3.39
C GLY A 126 3.12 6.93 -3.01
N TYR A 127 3.42 6.35 -1.86
CA TYR A 127 4.81 6.13 -1.43
C TYR A 127 5.58 5.26 -2.43
N CYS A 128 5.01 4.14 -2.88
CA CYS A 128 5.66 3.27 -3.86
C CYS A 128 5.88 3.97 -5.20
N ASP A 129 4.95 4.81 -5.65
CA ASP A 129 5.11 5.60 -6.87
C ASP A 129 6.25 6.63 -6.71
N MET A 130 6.34 7.32 -5.57
CA MET A 130 7.45 8.22 -5.27
C MET A 130 8.79 7.47 -5.26
N ALA A 131 8.85 6.31 -4.63
CA ALA A 131 10.03 5.45 -4.60
C ALA A 131 10.48 5.03 -6.01
N ILE A 132 9.55 4.58 -6.86
CA ILE A 132 9.81 4.24 -8.26
C ILE A 132 10.30 5.47 -9.03
N GLY A 133 9.66 6.62 -8.84
CA GLY A 133 10.02 7.88 -9.49
C GLY A 133 11.45 8.30 -9.17
N ILE A 134 11.84 8.25 -7.89
CA ILE A 134 13.21 8.60 -7.45
C ILE A 134 14.23 7.58 -7.96
N ALA A 135 13.92 6.28 -7.92
CA ALA A 135 14.83 5.24 -8.41
C ALA A 135 15.15 5.42 -9.90
N LEU A 136 14.18 5.90 -10.70
CA LEU A 136 14.39 6.21 -12.12
C LEU A 136 15.40 7.33 -12.36
N PHE A 137 15.59 8.28 -11.43
CA PHE A 137 16.64 9.29 -11.54
C PHE A 137 18.04 8.69 -11.57
N PHE A 138 18.19 7.49 -10.97
CA PHE A 138 19.41 6.69 -10.99
C PHE A 138 19.38 5.60 -12.07
N ASN A 139 18.44 5.63 -13.00
CA ASN A 139 18.18 4.59 -14.00
C ASN A 139 17.85 3.20 -13.42
N ILE A 140 17.47 3.13 -12.13
CA ILE A 140 17.12 1.91 -11.43
C ILE A 140 15.60 1.69 -11.51
N LYS A 141 15.20 0.48 -11.92
CA LYS A 141 13.80 0.07 -12.04
C LYS A 141 13.42 -0.76 -10.82
N LEU A 142 12.57 -0.19 -9.97
CA LEU A 142 11.94 -0.92 -8.87
C LEU A 142 10.72 -1.71 -9.35
N PRO A 143 10.40 -2.85 -8.72
CA PRO A 143 9.19 -3.61 -9.04
C PRO A 143 7.93 -2.83 -8.64
N ILE A 144 6.84 -3.02 -9.39
CA ILE A 144 5.54 -2.45 -9.03
C ILE A 144 4.95 -3.18 -7.81
N ASN A 145 4.33 -2.42 -6.93
CA ASN A 145 3.74 -2.96 -5.70
C ASN A 145 2.21 -2.96 -5.71
N PHE A 146 1.59 -2.15 -6.57
CA PHE A 146 0.15 -2.01 -6.71
C PHE A 146 -0.31 -2.04 -8.17
N ASN A 147 -1.40 -2.78 -8.45
CA ASN A 147 -2.03 -2.83 -9.76
C ASN A 147 -3.57 -2.81 -9.65
N SER A 148 -4.14 -1.65 -9.31
CA SER A 148 -5.60 -1.46 -9.14
C SER A 148 -6.25 -2.57 -8.29
N PRO A 149 -5.84 -2.75 -7.02
CA PRO A 149 -6.25 -3.91 -6.21
C PRO A 149 -7.75 -3.97 -5.95
N TYR A 150 -8.43 -2.84 -5.85
CA TYR A 150 -9.88 -2.79 -5.61
C TYR A 150 -10.74 -3.16 -6.83
N LYS A 151 -10.12 -3.41 -8.01
CA LYS A 151 -10.77 -4.01 -9.17
C LYS A 151 -10.79 -5.54 -9.13
N ALA A 152 -10.19 -6.16 -8.11
CA ALA A 152 -10.09 -7.61 -8.00
C ALA A 152 -11.48 -8.28 -7.89
N LEU A 153 -11.63 -9.41 -8.57
CA LEU A 153 -12.87 -10.20 -8.58
C LEU A 153 -12.86 -11.34 -7.54
N ASN A 154 -11.73 -11.56 -6.88
CA ASN A 154 -11.57 -12.54 -5.81
C ASN A 154 -10.36 -12.21 -4.96
N ILE A 155 -10.27 -12.85 -3.79
CA ILE A 155 -9.20 -12.59 -2.83
C ILE A 155 -7.79 -12.96 -3.36
N GLN A 156 -7.68 -13.97 -4.22
CA GLN A 156 -6.40 -14.33 -4.84
C GLN A 156 -5.95 -13.26 -5.85
N ASP A 157 -6.87 -12.74 -6.65
CA ASP A 157 -6.61 -11.64 -7.58
C ASP A 157 -6.26 -10.35 -6.82
N PHE A 158 -6.91 -10.09 -5.67
CA PHE A 158 -6.56 -8.97 -4.79
C PHE A 158 -5.09 -9.04 -4.37
N TRP A 159 -4.60 -10.17 -3.85
CA TRP A 159 -3.21 -10.34 -3.42
C TRP A 159 -2.21 -10.36 -4.57
N ARG A 160 -2.63 -10.59 -5.81
CA ARG A 160 -1.81 -10.40 -7.02
C ARG A 160 -1.66 -8.93 -7.42
N ARG A 161 -2.46 -8.03 -6.83
CA ARG A 161 -2.55 -6.60 -7.14
C ARG A 161 -2.20 -5.69 -5.98
N TRP A 162 -2.32 -6.17 -4.75
CA TRP A 162 -2.02 -5.49 -3.50
C TRP A 162 -0.68 -5.96 -2.95
N HIS A 163 0.22 -5.02 -2.65
CA HIS A 163 1.53 -5.29 -2.04
C HIS A 163 2.22 -6.51 -2.68
N ILE A 164 2.38 -6.44 -4.00
CA ILE A 164 2.80 -7.55 -4.87
C ILE A 164 4.14 -8.13 -4.40
N THR A 165 5.06 -7.26 -3.97
CA THR A 165 6.40 -7.68 -3.53
C THR A 165 6.36 -8.43 -2.21
N LEU A 166 5.49 -8.04 -1.25
CA LEU A 166 5.25 -8.81 -0.02
C LEU A 166 4.58 -10.16 -0.33
N SER A 167 3.59 -10.17 -1.21
CA SER A 167 2.95 -11.42 -1.65
C SER A 167 3.94 -12.39 -2.27
N ARG A 168 4.90 -11.87 -3.07
CA ARG A 168 6.01 -12.64 -3.63
C ARG A 168 6.90 -13.18 -2.51
N PHE A 169 7.32 -12.34 -1.58
CA PHE A 169 8.15 -12.73 -0.44
C PHE A 169 7.49 -13.83 0.40
N LEU A 170 6.24 -13.65 0.80
CA LEU A 170 5.50 -14.66 1.58
C LEU A 170 5.35 -15.99 0.80
N LYS A 171 5.13 -15.91 -0.52
CA LYS A 171 5.06 -17.09 -1.37
C LYS A 171 6.40 -17.82 -1.44
N GLU A 172 7.50 -17.13 -1.69
CA GLU A 172 8.80 -17.74 -1.93
C GLU A 172 9.46 -18.25 -0.64
N TYR A 173 9.37 -17.47 0.45
CA TYR A 173 10.07 -17.77 1.69
C TYR A 173 9.23 -18.54 2.72
N LEU A 174 7.90 -18.56 2.60
CA LEU A 174 7.02 -19.28 3.53
C LEU A 174 6.18 -20.34 2.81
N TYR A 175 5.40 -19.97 1.80
CA TYR A 175 4.44 -20.89 1.20
C TYR A 175 5.10 -22.07 0.46
N ILE A 176 6.10 -21.79 -0.39
CA ILE A 176 6.81 -22.82 -1.14
C ILE A 176 7.61 -23.76 -0.23
N PRO A 177 8.38 -23.30 0.78
CA PRO A 177 9.06 -24.18 1.73
C PRO A 177 8.10 -25.06 2.54
N LEU A 178 6.87 -24.62 2.84
CA LEU A 178 5.84 -25.44 3.48
C LEU A 178 5.22 -26.50 2.55
N GLY A 179 5.74 -26.63 1.31
CA GLY A 179 5.28 -27.58 0.29
C GLY A 179 4.41 -26.96 -0.80
N GLY A 180 3.99 -25.70 -0.67
CA GLY A 180 3.22 -24.96 -1.68
C GLY A 180 1.94 -25.71 -2.09
N ASN A 181 1.75 -25.86 -3.40
CA ASN A 181 0.63 -26.62 -4.00
C ASN A 181 0.93 -28.12 -4.22
N ARG A 182 2.13 -28.59 -3.83
CA ARG A 182 2.61 -29.94 -4.13
C ARG A 182 2.31 -30.95 -2.99
N VAL A 183 1.46 -30.58 -2.05
CA VAL A 183 1.07 -31.37 -0.90
C VAL A 183 -0.44 -31.68 -0.95
N LYS A 184 -0.94 -32.54 -0.03
CA LYS A 184 -2.35 -32.85 0.09
C LYS A 184 -3.17 -31.57 0.31
N GLU A 185 -4.38 -31.51 -0.23
CA GLU A 185 -5.25 -30.32 -0.24
C GLU A 185 -5.45 -29.71 1.16
N LEU A 186 -5.69 -30.55 2.19
CA LEU A 186 -5.81 -30.09 3.58
C LEU A 186 -4.54 -29.37 4.08
N ILE A 187 -3.37 -29.83 3.65
CA ILE A 187 -2.10 -29.18 4.00
C ILE A 187 -1.98 -27.83 3.26
N VAL A 188 -2.46 -27.73 2.02
CA VAL A 188 -2.50 -26.46 1.29
C VAL A 188 -3.34 -25.43 2.04
N TYR A 189 -4.54 -25.79 2.52
CA TYR A 189 -5.40 -24.89 3.32
C TYR A 189 -4.69 -24.45 4.61
N ARG A 190 -4.10 -25.40 5.34
CA ARG A 190 -3.27 -25.07 6.52
C ARG A 190 -2.17 -24.09 6.17
N ASN A 191 -1.42 -24.32 5.10
CA ASN A 191 -0.29 -23.48 4.69
C ASN A 191 -0.76 -22.07 4.33
N LEU A 192 -1.89 -21.92 3.64
CA LEU A 192 -2.48 -20.60 3.34
C LEU A 192 -2.80 -19.83 4.63
N ILE A 193 -3.44 -20.50 5.59
CA ILE A 193 -3.78 -19.88 6.88
C ILE A 193 -2.50 -19.50 7.65
N LEU A 194 -1.52 -20.39 7.75
CA LEU A 194 -0.26 -20.13 8.46
C LEU A 194 0.53 -18.98 7.86
N VAL A 195 0.65 -18.91 6.53
CA VAL A 195 1.38 -17.83 5.84
C VAL A 195 0.75 -16.47 6.14
N PHE A 196 -0.59 -16.39 6.13
CA PHE A 196 -1.27 -15.14 6.42
C PHE A 196 -1.32 -14.79 7.92
N LEU A 197 -1.34 -15.79 8.80
CA LEU A 197 -1.15 -15.55 10.25
C LEU A 197 0.22 -14.97 10.54
N ILE A 198 1.28 -15.53 9.94
CA ILE A 198 2.65 -15.02 10.07
C ILE A 198 2.73 -13.61 9.47
N GLY A 199 2.10 -13.37 8.31
CA GLY A 199 2.00 -12.04 7.71
C GLY A 199 1.29 -11.03 8.59
N GLY A 200 0.21 -11.43 9.27
CA GLY A 200 -0.48 -10.60 10.24
C GLY A 200 0.38 -10.26 11.45
N PHE A 201 1.04 -11.25 12.03
CA PHE A 201 1.97 -11.06 13.14
C PHE A 201 3.17 -10.16 12.78
N TRP A 202 3.64 -10.24 11.54
CA TRP A 202 4.70 -9.39 11.01
C TRP A 202 4.29 -7.90 10.97
N HIS A 203 3.01 -7.60 10.71
CA HIS A 203 2.49 -6.22 10.76
C HIS A 203 2.38 -5.69 12.19
N GLY A 204 2.22 -6.55 13.19
CA GLY A 204 2.16 -6.16 14.60
C GLY A 204 1.72 -7.30 15.50
N ALA A 205 2.17 -7.27 16.76
CA ALA A 205 1.86 -8.29 17.75
C ALA A 205 0.43 -8.19 18.35
N GLY A 206 -0.40 -7.26 17.85
CA GLY A 206 -1.77 -7.08 18.31
C GLY A 206 -2.74 -8.14 17.79
N TRP A 207 -3.76 -8.48 18.59
CA TRP A 207 -4.81 -9.43 18.20
C TRP A 207 -5.55 -9.00 16.92
N THR A 208 -5.66 -7.72 16.65
CA THR A 208 -6.31 -7.19 15.45
C THR A 208 -5.58 -7.59 14.18
N PHE A 209 -4.24 -7.56 14.17
CA PHE A 209 -3.41 -8.03 13.05
C PHE A 209 -3.47 -9.55 12.87
N ILE A 210 -3.50 -10.31 13.97
CA ILE A 210 -3.63 -11.78 13.93
C ILE A 210 -4.99 -12.16 13.32
N ILE A 211 -6.08 -11.51 13.74
CA ILE A 211 -7.42 -11.74 13.17
C ILE A 211 -7.45 -11.34 11.70
N TRP A 212 -6.86 -10.20 11.33
CA TRP A 212 -6.74 -9.78 9.95
C TRP A 212 -6.04 -10.84 9.08
N GLY A 213 -4.89 -11.35 9.53
CA GLY A 213 -4.17 -12.42 8.85
C GLY A 213 -5.00 -13.70 8.74
N LEU A 214 -5.65 -14.11 9.82
CA LEU A 214 -6.54 -15.29 9.84
C LEU A 214 -7.70 -15.17 8.84
N LEU A 215 -8.36 -14.00 8.79
CA LEU A 215 -9.44 -13.73 7.84
C LEU A 215 -8.97 -13.89 6.39
N HIS A 216 -7.80 -13.35 6.04
CA HIS A 216 -7.23 -13.50 4.70
C HIS A 216 -6.83 -14.93 4.37
N GLY A 217 -6.23 -15.68 5.31
CA GLY A 217 -5.89 -17.08 5.14
C GLY A 217 -7.13 -17.96 4.92
N ILE A 218 -8.20 -17.73 5.70
CA ILE A 218 -9.49 -18.40 5.54
C ILE A 218 -10.12 -18.03 4.20
N ALA A 219 -10.17 -16.76 3.84
CA ALA A 219 -10.78 -16.31 2.58
C ALA A 219 -10.08 -16.92 1.35
N LEU A 220 -8.75 -17.05 1.36
CA LEU A 220 -8.02 -17.74 0.30
C LEU A 220 -8.33 -19.22 0.25
N SER A 221 -8.47 -19.85 1.40
CA SER A 221 -8.86 -21.26 1.50
C SER A 221 -10.27 -21.48 0.97
N VAL A 222 -11.23 -20.65 1.35
CA VAL A 222 -12.61 -20.66 0.84
C VAL A 222 -12.64 -20.41 -0.67
N HIS A 223 -11.90 -19.41 -1.16
CA HIS A 223 -11.82 -19.14 -2.60
C HIS A 223 -11.23 -20.33 -3.37
N ARG A 224 -10.22 -21.01 -2.82
CA ARG A 224 -9.66 -22.21 -3.42
C ARG A 224 -10.71 -23.34 -3.50
N ALA A 225 -11.42 -23.62 -2.41
CA ALA A 225 -12.50 -24.61 -2.38
C ALA A 225 -13.62 -24.26 -3.37
N TYR A 226 -14.06 -22.99 -3.38
CA TYR A 226 -15.01 -22.48 -4.36
C TYR A 226 -14.53 -22.70 -5.80
N SER A 227 -13.26 -22.39 -6.10
CA SER A 227 -12.71 -22.54 -7.45
C SER A 227 -12.65 -24.02 -7.90
N HIS A 228 -12.47 -24.96 -6.98
CA HIS A 228 -12.54 -26.40 -7.25
C HIS A 228 -14.00 -26.83 -7.53
N ALA A 229 -14.94 -26.38 -6.70
CA ALA A 229 -16.36 -26.66 -6.88
C ALA A 229 -16.89 -26.04 -8.18
N ALA A 230 -16.55 -24.78 -8.45
CA ALA A 230 -16.98 -24.07 -9.66
C ALA A 230 -16.52 -24.78 -10.95
N ARG A 231 -15.29 -25.30 -10.97
CA ARG A 231 -14.78 -26.12 -12.08
C ARG A 231 -15.50 -27.46 -12.20
N LYS A 232 -15.74 -28.12 -11.06
CA LYS A 232 -16.40 -29.43 -11.05
C LYS A 232 -17.87 -29.36 -11.50
N PHE A 233 -18.58 -28.32 -11.08
CA PHE A 233 -20.01 -28.15 -11.35
C PHE A 233 -20.33 -27.16 -12.48
N HIS A 234 -19.29 -26.65 -13.19
CA HIS A 234 -19.42 -25.76 -14.35
C HIS A 234 -20.24 -24.48 -14.09
N PHE A 235 -20.16 -23.90 -12.88
CA PHE A 235 -20.81 -22.63 -12.59
C PHE A 235 -19.80 -21.48 -12.43
N THR A 236 -20.25 -20.27 -12.73
CA THR A 236 -19.43 -19.05 -12.59
C THR A 236 -20.22 -17.98 -11.87
N MET A 237 -19.58 -17.29 -10.93
CA MET A 237 -20.18 -16.15 -10.25
C MET A 237 -20.18 -14.93 -11.19
N PRO A 238 -21.30 -14.18 -11.30
CA PRO A 238 -21.32 -12.91 -12.03
C PRO A 238 -20.22 -11.95 -11.55
N LYS A 239 -19.54 -11.28 -12.48
CA LYS A 239 -18.37 -10.42 -12.16
C LYS A 239 -18.70 -9.34 -11.14
N ILE A 240 -19.86 -8.70 -11.23
CA ILE A 240 -20.31 -7.65 -10.31
C ILE A 240 -20.45 -8.21 -8.89
N LEU A 241 -21.06 -9.37 -8.73
CA LEU A 241 -21.22 -10.03 -7.43
C LEU A 241 -19.86 -10.46 -6.85
N ALA A 242 -19.01 -11.05 -7.68
CA ALA A 242 -17.66 -11.45 -7.29
C ALA A 242 -16.83 -10.25 -6.80
N TRP A 243 -16.90 -9.13 -7.53
CA TRP A 243 -16.28 -7.87 -7.12
C TRP A 243 -16.88 -7.34 -5.81
N PHE A 244 -18.21 -7.28 -5.71
CA PHE A 244 -18.90 -6.76 -4.53
C PHE A 244 -18.52 -7.53 -3.26
N ILE A 245 -18.55 -8.87 -3.32
CA ILE A 245 -18.14 -9.74 -2.19
C ILE A 245 -16.68 -9.49 -1.83
N THR A 246 -15.79 -9.45 -2.82
CA THR A 246 -14.36 -9.29 -2.61
C THR A 246 -14.05 -7.93 -1.99
N PHE A 247 -14.58 -6.84 -2.56
CA PHE A 247 -14.34 -5.49 -2.06
C PHE A 247 -14.84 -5.31 -0.64
N ASN A 248 -16.07 -5.77 -0.34
CA ASN A 248 -16.63 -5.66 1.01
C ASN A 248 -15.88 -6.52 2.02
N PHE A 249 -15.45 -7.72 1.66
CA PHE A 249 -14.60 -8.54 2.51
C PHE A 249 -13.30 -7.81 2.85
N ILE A 250 -12.62 -7.22 1.86
CA ILE A 250 -11.38 -6.46 2.06
C ILE A 250 -11.64 -5.26 2.96
N ASN A 251 -12.71 -4.50 2.71
CA ASN A 251 -13.07 -3.35 3.53
C ASN A 251 -13.34 -3.75 5.00
N LEU A 252 -14.03 -4.87 5.24
CA LEU A 252 -14.23 -5.41 6.59
C LEU A 252 -12.92 -5.87 7.24
N ALA A 253 -12.04 -6.52 6.48
CA ALA A 253 -10.73 -6.95 6.99
C ALA A 253 -9.86 -5.74 7.38
N TRP A 254 -9.92 -4.64 6.63
CA TRP A 254 -9.21 -3.40 6.95
C TRP A 254 -9.68 -2.76 8.26
N VAL A 255 -10.90 -3.02 8.72
CA VAL A 255 -11.36 -2.55 10.05
C VAL A 255 -10.47 -3.11 11.16
N PHE A 256 -10.13 -4.39 11.10
CA PHE A 256 -9.21 -5.00 12.06
C PHE A 256 -7.79 -4.44 11.91
N PHE A 257 -7.33 -4.22 10.70
CA PHE A 257 -5.99 -3.68 10.45
C PHE A 257 -5.80 -2.25 11.00
N ARG A 258 -6.87 -1.39 10.95
CA ARG A 258 -6.83 -0.02 11.44
C ARG A 258 -7.05 0.09 12.95
N ALA A 259 -7.85 -0.78 13.52
CA ALA A 259 -8.28 -0.67 14.91
C ALA A 259 -7.12 -0.89 15.88
N LYS A 260 -7.01 -0.04 16.90
CA LYS A 260 -5.98 -0.16 17.95
C LYS A 260 -6.17 -1.40 18.81
N ASP A 261 -7.42 -1.80 19.02
CA ASP A 261 -7.83 -2.96 19.81
C ASP A 261 -9.12 -3.58 19.29
N LEU A 262 -9.51 -4.72 19.86
CA LEU A 262 -10.72 -5.44 19.45
C LEU A 262 -12.01 -4.63 19.73
N ASN A 263 -12.04 -3.85 20.78
CA ASN A 263 -13.22 -3.05 21.10
C ASN A 263 -13.43 -1.96 20.06
N SER A 264 -12.36 -1.31 19.61
CA SER A 264 -12.39 -0.33 18.51
C SER A 264 -12.84 -0.96 17.21
N ALA A 265 -12.36 -2.18 16.88
CA ALA A 265 -12.83 -2.91 15.71
C ALA A 265 -14.31 -3.25 15.79
N LEU A 266 -14.75 -3.82 16.93
CA LEU A 266 -16.14 -4.19 17.16
C LEU A 266 -17.08 -2.97 17.17
N LYS A 267 -16.64 -1.82 17.66
CA LYS A 267 -17.38 -0.56 17.58
C LYS A 267 -17.75 -0.22 16.13
N VAL A 268 -16.77 -0.24 15.23
CA VAL A 268 -16.99 0.05 13.81
C VAL A 268 -17.89 -1.01 13.17
N LEU A 269 -17.61 -2.31 13.41
CA LEU A 269 -18.40 -3.41 12.86
C LEU A 269 -19.86 -3.39 13.33
N LYS A 270 -20.14 -3.08 14.63
CA LYS A 270 -21.50 -2.91 15.14
C LYS A 270 -22.22 -1.78 14.41
N GLY A 271 -21.54 -0.65 14.17
CA GLY A 271 -22.09 0.43 13.35
C GLY A 271 -22.37 -0.04 11.91
N MET A 272 -21.45 -0.74 11.26
CA MET A 272 -21.62 -1.22 9.87
C MET A 272 -22.80 -2.17 9.68
N VAL A 273 -23.22 -2.89 10.72
CA VAL A 273 -24.45 -3.74 10.68
C VAL A 273 -25.69 -2.99 11.21
N GLY A 274 -25.57 -1.70 11.54
CA GLY A 274 -26.70 -0.85 11.92
C GLY A 274 -27.21 -1.00 13.36
N LEU A 275 -26.46 -1.68 14.25
CA LEU A 275 -26.88 -1.90 15.64
C LEU A 275 -27.02 -0.60 16.45
N ASN A 276 -26.40 0.49 16.00
CA ASN A 276 -26.47 1.81 16.62
C ASN A 276 -27.39 2.79 15.86
N GLY A 277 -28.28 2.26 15.00
CA GLY A 277 -29.20 3.04 14.17
C GLY A 277 -28.58 3.55 12.85
N VAL A 278 -29.43 4.12 12.00
CA VAL A 278 -29.09 4.53 10.61
C VAL A 278 -28.92 6.05 10.50
N SER A 279 -28.95 6.79 11.61
CA SER A 279 -28.95 8.24 11.62
C SER A 279 -27.75 8.87 10.93
N LEU A 280 -28.00 9.87 10.10
CA LEU A 280 -26.99 10.79 9.54
C LEU A 280 -26.57 11.88 10.54
N CYS A 281 -27.28 11.99 11.66
CA CYS A 281 -27.37 13.19 12.50
C CYS A 281 -26.21 13.45 13.48
N HIS A 282 -25.11 12.70 13.48
CA HIS A 282 -23.98 12.93 14.40
C HIS A 282 -22.65 13.18 13.69
N LEU A 283 -22.63 14.04 12.68
CA LEU A 283 -21.39 14.35 11.96
C LEU A 283 -20.52 15.45 12.58
N SER A 284 -20.82 15.94 13.73
CA SER A 284 -20.00 16.68 14.70
C SER A 284 -20.87 17.61 15.56
N GLN A 285 -20.48 17.80 16.81
CA GLN A 285 -21.08 18.85 17.67
C GLN A 285 -20.90 20.25 17.06
N GLU A 286 -19.76 20.50 16.37
CA GLU A 286 -19.52 21.76 15.65
C GLU A 286 -20.45 21.95 14.44
N ALA A 287 -20.80 20.88 13.72
CA ALA A 287 -21.78 20.94 12.62
C ALA A 287 -23.22 21.12 13.17
N SER A 288 -23.54 20.57 14.36
CA SER A 288 -24.86 20.75 14.98
C SER A 288 -25.08 22.17 15.50
N GLU A 289 -24.03 22.80 16.04
CA GLU A 289 -24.11 24.23 16.47
C GLU A 289 -24.24 25.19 15.28
N PHE A 290 -23.62 24.87 14.16
CA PHE A 290 -23.80 25.64 12.93
C PHE A 290 -25.17 25.39 12.28
N LEU A 291 -25.69 24.15 12.32
CA LEU A 291 -27.02 23.76 11.81
C LEU A 291 -28.17 24.42 12.62
N ASN A 292 -28.00 24.61 13.92
CA ASN A 292 -28.98 25.32 14.75
C ASN A 292 -29.08 26.81 14.42
N ARG A 293 -28.16 27.35 13.63
CA ARG A 293 -28.19 28.75 13.18
C ARG A 293 -28.85 28.95 11.82
N VAL A 294 -29.15 27.87 11.08
CA VAL A 294 -29.71 27.94 9.72
C VAL A 294 -30.96 27.06 9.62
N ASN A 295 -32.10 27.72 9.68
CA ASN A 295 -33.42 27.12 9.71
C ASN A 295 -33.86 26.53 8.33
N ASP A 296 -34.63 25.43 8.38
CA ASP A 296 -35.68 24.99 7.42
C ASP A 296 -35.37 24.24 6.11
N ASN A 297 -34.29 23.40 6.00
CA ASN A 297 -34.35 22.31 4.99
C ASN A 297 -33.45 21.14 5.37
N MET A 298 -33.91 20.31 6.28
CA MET A 298 -33.13 19.23 6.92
C MET A 298 -32.55 18.21 5.93
N ILE A 299 -33.22 17.86 4.85
CA ILE A 299 -32.74 16.86 3.87
C ILE A 299 -31.61 17.43 3.00
N MET A 300 -31.76 18.67 2.51
CA MET A 300 -30.76 19.31 1.65
C MET A 300 -29.51 19.71 2.42
N HIS A 301 -29.64 20.10 3.69
CA HIS A 301 -28.54 20.33 4.61
C HIS A 301 -27.80 19.04 4.97
N THR A 302 -28.49 17.94 5.22
CA THR A 302 -27.90 16.63 5.49
C THR A 302 -27.11 16.11 4.28
N MET A 303 -27.62 16.29 3.07
CA MET A 303 -26.90 15.97 1.84
C MET A 303 -25.70 16.90 1.61
N MET A 304 -25.77 18.15 2.02
CA MET A 304 -24.69 19.13 1.79
C MET A 304 -23.52 18.95 2.78
N TYR A 305 -23.74 18.40 3.98
CA TYR A 305 -22.72 18.20 5.03
C TYR A 305 -22.23 16.75 5.18
N ALA A 306 -23.02 15.73 4.86
CA ALA A 306 -22.50 14.42 4.47
C ALA A 306 -21.66 14.55 3.19
N SER A 307 -21.76 15.67 2.54
CA SER A 307 -21.26 16.04 1.24
C SER A 307 -19.72 15.94 1.09
N PRO A 308 -18.83 16.45 1.95
CA PRO A 308 -17.40 16.36 1.63
C PRO A 308 -16.89 14.92 1.69
N THR A 309 -17.23 14.15 2.73
CA THR A 309 -16.80 12.76 2.85
C THR A 309 -17.41 11.89 1.78
N PHE A 310 -18.71 12.03 1.52
CA PHE A 310 -19.39 11.29 0.47
C PHE A 310 -18.84 11.64 -0.91
N LYS A 311 -18.66 12.93 -1.20
CA LYS A 311 -18.04 13.40 -2.47
C LYS A 311 -16.62 12.87 -2.61
N MET A 312 -15.82 12.88 -1.53
CA MET A 312 -14.48 12.33 -1.54
C MET A 312 -14.51 10.82 -1.78
N CYS A 313 -15.37 10.04 -1.12
CA CYS A 313 -15.50 8.61 -1.37
C CYS A 313 -15.93 8.32 -2.82
N VAL A 314 -16.91 9.05 -3.36
CA VAL A 314 -17.33 8.92 -4.77
C VAL A 314 -16.17 9.25 -5.71
N LEU A 315 -15.44 10.32 -5.44
CA LEU A 315 -14.25 10.69 -6.24
C LEU A 315 -13.19 9.59 -6.16
N MET A 316 -12.94 8.98 -5.00
CA MET A 316 -11.98 7.87 -4.84
C MET A 316 -12.43 6.63 -5.60
N VAL A 317 -13.72 6.31 -5.60
CA VAL A 317 -14.29 5.25 -6.45
C VAL A 317 -14.01 5.54 -7.92
N ILE A 318 -14.33 6.75 -8.40
CA ILE A 318 -14.09 7.15 -9.80
C ILE A 318 -12.59 7.02 -10.13
N ILE A 319 -11.70 7.58 -9.31
CA ILE A 319 -10.24 7.50 -9.51
C ILE A 319 -9.79 6.04 -9.55
N SER A 320 -10.23 5.22 -8.58
CA SER A 320 -9.79 3.83 -8.46
C SER A 320 -10.29 2.92 -9.58
N PHE A 321 -11.48 3.21 -10.14
CA PHE A 321 -12.14 2.34 -11.12
C PHE A 321 -12.07 2.87 -12.55
N CYS A 322 -12.07 4.19 -12.77
CA CYS A 322 -12.12 4.76 -14.11
C CYS A 322 -10.75 5.16 -14.64
N LEU A 323 -9.82 5.61 -13.78
CA LEU A 323 -8.51 6.03 -14.24
C LEU A 323 -7.53 4.89 -14.44
N LYS A 324 -6.55 5.13 -15.34
CA LYS A 324 -5.41 4.23 -15.52
C LYS A 324 -4.51 4.28 -14.29
N ASN A 325 -4.06 3.11 -13.83
CA ASN A 325 -3.14 3.03 -12.70
C ASN A 325 -1.75 3.62 -13.06
N SER A 326 -1.06 4.19 -12.08
CA SER A 326 0.33 4.66 -12.20
C SER A 326 1.28 3.59 -12.72
N SER A 327 1.10 2.33 -12.28
CA SER A 327 1.87 1.20 -12.78
C SER A 327 1.75 1.00 -14.31
N HIS A 328 0.56 1.19 -14.87
CA HIS A 328 0.36 1.11 -16.33
C HIS A 328 1.02 2.30 -17.06
N LEU A 329 0.94 3.50 -16.46
CA LEU A 329 1.60 4.69 -16.99
C LEU A 329 3.13 4.56 -16.95
N TYR A 330 3.67 3.98 -15.89
CA TYR A 330 5.08 3.65 -15.75
C TYR A 330 5.55 2.64 -16.82
N GLN A 331 4.80 1.56 -17.01
CA GLN A 331 5.14 0.52 -18.00
C GLN A 331 5.07 1.02 -19.45
N SER A 332 4.23 2.02 -19.75
CA SER A 332 4.15 2.60 -21.09
C SER A 332 5.46 3.27 -21.52
N ASN A 333 6.30 3.66 -20.57
CA ASN A 333 7.66 4.21 -20.75
C ASN A 333 7.75 5.31 -21.82
N GLN A 334 6.66 6.06 -22.05
CA GLN A 334 6.61 7.16 -23.02
C GLN A 334 6.16 8.43 -22.32
N MET A 335 6.88 9.52 -22.56
CA MET A 335 6.50 10.86 -22.15
C MET A 335 5.92 11.60 -23.35
N ASP A 336 4.81 12.25 -23.13
CA ASP A 336 4.15 13.13 -24.07
C ASP A 336 3.84 14.48 -23.38
N TRP A 337 3.34 15.46 -24.15
CA TRP A 337 3.04 16.78 -23.59
C TRP A 337 1.94 16.72 -22.51
N ILE A 338 0.97 15.78 -22.63
CA ILE A 338 -0.11 15.60 -21.65
C ILE A 338 0.47 15.15 -20.30
N LYS A 339 1.34 14.13 -20.32
CA LYS A 339 2.02 13.65 -19.10
C LYS A 339 2.93 14.72 -18.49
N THR A 340 3.63 15.48 -19.33
CA THR A 340 4.50 16.58 -18.86
C THR A 340 3.68 17.66 -18.17
N THR A 341 2.61 18.14 -18.79
CA THR A 341 1.71 19.15 -18.20
C THR A 341 1.04 18.62 -16.94
N SER A 342 0.59 17.36 -16.94
CA SER A 342 0.03 16.71 -15.77
C SER A 342 1.05 16.63 -14.62
N ALA A 343 2.31 16.30 -14.90
CA ALA A 343 3.38 16.29 -13.87
C ALA A 343 3.55 17.66 -13.21
N CYS A 344 3.60 18.73 -14.01
CA CYS A 344 3.73 20.10 -13.49
C CYS A 344 2.53 20.47 -12.59
N LEU A 345 1.31 20.18 -13.04
CA LEU A 345 0.10 20.47 -12.27
C LEU A 345 0.05 19.67 -10.96
N LEU A 346 0.29 18.35 -11.02
CA LEU A 346 0.25 17.48 -9.85
C LEU A 346 1.34 17.85 -8.83
N LEU A 347 2.56 18.20 -9.28
CA LEU A 347 3.62 18.69 -8.41
C LEU A 347 3.23 20.00 -7.75
N SER A 348 2.74 20.97 -8.52
CA SER A 348 2.34 22.28 -7.97
C SER A 348 1.25 22.13 -6.91
N VAL A 349 0.21 21.35 -7.18
CA VAL A 349 -0.86 21.07 -6.20
C VAL A 349 -0.33 20.30 -5.01
N GLY A 350 0.53 19.29 -5.22
CA GLY A 350 1.14 18.51 -4.16
C GLY A 350 1.98 19.39 -3.22
N PHE A 351 2.84 20.24 -3.76
CA PHE A 351 3.65 21.17 -2.95
C PHE A 351 2.79 22.19 -2.19
N LEU A 352 1.81 22.79 -2.84
CA LEU A 352 0.89 23.71 -2.16
C LEU A 352 0.15 23.01 -1.02
N SER A 353 -0.25 21.76 -1.20
CA SER A 353 -0.93 20.98 -0.17
C SER A 353 -0.02 20.66 1.03
N ILE A 354 1.28 20.43 0.83
CA ILE A 354 2.25 20.23 1.94
C ILE A 354 2.30 21.46 2.83
N PHE A 355 2.32 22.68 2.26
CA PHE A 355 2.34 23.93 3.04
C PHE A 355 1.00 24.24 3.70
N ALA A 356 -0.11 23.76 3.16
CA ALA A 356 -1.46 24.01 3.68
C ALA A 356 -1.91 22.98 4.72
N SER A 357 -1.31 21.80 4.77
CA SER A 357 -1.71 20.71 5.67
C SER A 357 -0.90 20.72 6.97
N SER A 358 -1.57 20.42 8.10
CA SER A 358 -0.87 19.96 9.30
C SER A 358 -0.18 18.63 8.99
N GLN A 359 1.05 18.46 9.45
CA GLN A 359 1.89 17.29 9.17
C GLN A 359 1.14 15.98 9.41
N SER A 360 1.02 15.14 8.40
CA SER A 360 0.53 13.77 8.52
C SER A 360 1.68 12.79 8.42
N VAL A 361 1.75 11.88 9.38
CA VAL A 361 2.74 10.79 9.37
C VAL A 361 2.31 9.76 8.33
N PHE A 362 3.26 9.19 7.59
CA PHE A 362 2.99 8.07 6.71
C PHE A 362 2.44 6.89 7.51
N LEU A 363 1.30 6.33 7.09
CA LEU A 363 0.57 5.29 7.83
C LEU A 363 1.43 4.10 8.23
N TYR A 364 2.35 3.69 7.36
CA TYR A 364 3.22 2.54 7.59
C TYR A 364 4.23 2.71 8.74
N PHE A 365 4.47 3.94 9.20
CA PHE A 365 5.29 4.19 10.39
C PHE A 365 4.53 4.00 11.71
N ASN A 366 3.23 3.79 11.64
CA ASN A 366 2.37 3.58 12.81
C ASN A 366 2.12 2.10 13.12
N PHE A 367 2.72 1.18 12.35
CA PHE A 367 2.60 -0.28 12.52
C PHE A 367 3.90 -0.89 13.00
#